data_b9bc2ec7e7c9b6dfc648133fa705d560
#
_entry.id   b9bc2ec7e7c9b6dfc648133fa705d560
#
_cell.length_a   1.000
_cell.length_b   1.000
_cell.length_c   1.000
_cell.angle_alpha   90.00
_cell.angle_beta   90.00
_cell.angle_gamma   90.00
#
_symmetry.space_group_name_H-M   'P 1'
#
loop_
_entity.id
_entity.type
_entity.pdbx_description
1 polymer ?
#
loop_
_entity_poly.entity_id
_entity_poly.type
_entity_poly.pdbx_seq_one_letter_code
_entity_poly.pdbx_strand_id
1 'polypeptide(L)'
;MASIQSSIAQAAAAPGQRFLAATGPTILQVLPALQTGGVERGACDMAAAIMDAGWRAIVASAGGPMTRELERAGALHLAMPLASKNPLVVWRNAARLEAAIRRWNVDIVHARSRAPAWSARWAARRLRVPLVTTFHGTYNAGGALKHGYNAVMTGADRVIAISDFIAEHVRAEYGCPDERIRVIPRGVDIRSFDPDAVSHERVIALARSWRIADGAPVVMLPGRLTRWKGQGVLIDAVARLGRKDIQVVLVGADQGRTAYRAELEQRVLRHGLEGIVRIVDHCADMPAAYMLSDVVVSASTDPEAFGRVVAEAGAMGRPVIVSGHGGAREIVVDGVTGWLTPPADAEALAARLGEAIALPPGTRQEMSRQAIAHVRARFTREAMCAATLDVYAELLAARDAPGPA
;
A
#
# COMPACT_ATOMS: atom_id res chain seq x y z
N MET A 1 -30.52 -11.56 19.42
CA MET A 1 -30.13 -12.94 19.05
C MET A 1 -30.28 -13.23 17.56
N ALA A 2 -31.30 -12.79 16.86
CA ALA A 2 -31.46 -13.03 15.42
C ALA A 2 -30.37 -12.41 14.52
N SER A 3 -29.79 -11.25 14.88
CA SER A 3 -28.73 -10.60 14.08
C SER A 3 -27.38 -11.31 14.14
N ILE A 4 -27.06 -11.96 15.24
CA ILE A 4 -25.81 -12.72 15.43
C ILE A 4 -25.86 -14.06 14.69
N GLN A 5 -27.01 -14.71 14.67
CA GLN A 5 -27.21 -15.95 13.91
C GLN A 5 -27.18 -15.72 12.38
N SER A 6 -27.69 -14.58 11.90
CA SER A 6 -27.60 -14.17 10.50
C SER A 6 -26.13 -13.94 10.07
N SER A 7 -25.32 -13.31 10.93
CA SER A 7 -23.89 -13.05 10.66
C SER A 7 -23.05 -14.33 10.63
N ILE A 8 -23.36 -15.32 11.50
CA ILE A 8 -22.67 -16.62 11.54
C ILE A 8 -23.05 -17.50 10.34
N ALA A 9 -24.29 -17.45 9.88
CA ALA A 9 -24.73 -18.18 8.69
C ALA A 9 -24.10 -17.65 7.38
N GLN A 10 -23.85 -16.33 7.30
CA GLN A 10 -23.14 -15.72 6.15
C GLN A 10 -21.67 -16.10 6.07
N ALA A 11 -20.99 -16.39 7.21
CA ALA A 11 -19.58 -16.79 7.24
C ALA A 11 -19.31 -18.22 6.75
N ALA A 12 -20.33 -19.07 6.66
CA ALA A 12 -20.22 -20.49 6.30
C ALA A 12 -20.61 -20.82 4.84
N ALA A 13 -21.04 -19.83 4.05
CA ALA A 13 -21.42 -20.07 2.64
C ALA A 13 -20.18 -20.29 1.76
N ALA A 14 -20.24 -21.25 0.83
CA ALA A 14 -19.18 -21.46 -0.17
C ALA A 14 -18.88 -20.15 -0.94
N PRO A 15 -17.62 -19.87 -1.34
CA PRO A 15 -17.21 -18.57 -1.92
C PRO A 15 -18.13 -18.03 -3.02
N GLY A 16 -18.62 -18.87 -3.92
CA GLY A 16 -19.57 -18.47 -4.97
C GLY A 16 -20.99 -18.16 -4.50
N GLN A 17 -21.42 -18.67 -3.35
CA GLN A 17 -22.78 -18.46 -2.85
C GLN A 17 -23.00 -17.05 -2.29
N ARG A 18 -21.99 -16.47 -1.60
CA ARG A 18 -22.06 -15.06 -1.14
C ARG A 18 -22.22 -14.09 -2.32
N PHE A 19 -21.47 -14.29 -3.40
CA PHE A 19 -21.56 -13.47 -4.60
C PHE A 19 -22.96 -13.53 -5.24
N LEU A 20 -23.52 -14.72 -5.36
CA LEU A 20 -24.84 -14.92 -5.97
C LEU A 20 -25.99 -14.41 -5.08
N ALA A 21 -25.83 -14.43 -3.77
CA ALA A 21 -26.83 -13.96 -2.82
C ALA A 21 -26.83 -12.41 -2.67
N ALA A 22 -25.76 -11.73 -3.06
CA ALA A 22 -25.70 -10.28 -2.99
C ALA A 22 -26.62 -9.62 -4.04
N THR A 23 -27.39 -8.62 -3.62
CA THR A 23 -28.38 -7.94 -4.45
C THR A 23 -27.97 -6.52 -4.85
N GLY A 24 -26.95 -5.97 -4.22
CA GLY A 24 -26.45 -4.62 -4.48
C GLY A 24 -25.69 -4.50 -5.81
N PRO A 25 -25.15 -3.31 -6.09
CA PRO A 25 -24.40 -3.01 -7.30
C PRO A 25 -23.21 -3.95 -7.53
N THR A 26 -22.84 -4.16 -8.79
CA THR A 26 -21.71 -4.99 -9.19
C THR A 26 -20.52 -4.15 -9.56
N ILE A 27 -19.41 -4.30 -8.84
CA ILE A 27 -18.17 -3.59 -9.08
C ILE A 27 -17.12 -4.53 -9.69
N LEU A 28 -16.56 -4.14 -10.83
CA LEU A 28 -15.50 -4.87 -11.50
C LEU A 28 -14.15 -4.16 -11.30
N GLN A 29 -13.30 -4.70 -10.45
CA GLN A 29 -11.91 -4.24 -10.30
C GLN A 29 -11.01 -4.92 -11.33
N VAL A 30 -10.09 -4.16 -11.93
CA VAL A 30 -9.20 -4.64 -13.01
C VAL A 30 -7.75 -4.31 -12.66
N LEU A 31 -6.90 -5.34 -12.52
CA LEU A 31 -5.47 -5.19 -12.20
C LEU A 31 -4.62 -6.23 -12.94
N PRO A 32 -3.26 -6.04 -13.03
CA PRO A 32 -2.41 -6.96 -13.80
C PRO A 32 -2.43 -8.39 -13.28
N ALA A 33 -2.20 -8.58 -11.98
CA ALA A 33 -2.08 -9.88 -11.30
C ALA A 33 -2.41 -9.72 -9.81
N LEU A 34 -2.59 -10.83 -9.09
CA LEU A 34 -2.82 -10.90 -7.64
C LEU A 34 -1.59 -11.49 -6.94
N GLN A 35 -0.42 -10.86 -7.19
CA GLN A 35 0.83 -11.17 -6.49
C GLN A 35 0.87 -10.51 -5.11
N THR A 36 2.05 -10.44 -4.48
CA THR A 36 2.25 -9.73 -3.22
C THR A 36 2.64 -8.27 -3.50
N GLY A 37 1.79 -7.32 -3.10
CA GLY A 37 2.07 -5.90 -3.27
C GLY A 37 0.96 -5.01 -2.73
N GLY A 38 1.21 -3.71 -2.71
CA GLY A 38 0.25 -2.73 -2.19
C GLY A 38 -1.01 -2.59 -3.05
N VAL A 39 -0.90 -2.69 -4.37
CA VAL A 39 -2.03 -2.59 -5.31
C VAL A 39 -2.95 -3.78 -5.13
N GLU A 40 -2.38 -4.98 -5.08
CA GLU A 40 -3.05 -6.26 -4.95
C GLU A 40 -3.76 -6.37 -3.60
N ARG A 41 -3.06 -6.00 -2.51
CA ARG A 41 -3.65 -5.95 -1.17
C ARG A 41 -4.88 -5.04 -1.14
N GLY A 42 -4.76 -3.80 -1.63
CA GLY A 42 -5.89 -2.89 -1.68
C GLY A 42 -7.03 -3.33 -2.61
N ALA A 43 -6.77 -4.18 -3.61
CA ALA A 43 -7.84 -4.77 -4.42
C ALA A 43 -8.59 -5.86 -3.62
N CYS A 44 -7.88 -6.68 -2.84
CA CYS A 44 -8.49 -7.68 -1.97
C CYS A 44 -9.28 -7.03 -0.82
N ASP A 45 -8.69 -6.03 -0.16
CA ASP A 45 -9.36 -5.27 0.91
C ASP A 45 -10.66 -4.64 0.41
N MET A 46 -10.60 -4.02 -0.78
CA MET A 46 -11.78 -3.39 -1.38
C MET A 46 -12.81 -4.42 -1.84
N ALA A 47 -12.39 -5.58 -2.35
CA ALA A 47 -13.31 -6.65 -2.73
C ALA A 47 -14.06 -7.19 -1.51
N ALA A 48 -13.38 -7.37 -0.38
CA ALA A 48 -14.02 -7.76 0.89
C ALA A 48 -15.04 -6.70 1.34
N ALA A 49 -14.65 -5.41 1.33
CA ALA A 49 -15.53 -4.32 1.73
C ALA A 49 -16.78 -4.19 0.84
N ILE A 50 -16.65 -4.40 -0.48
CA ILE A 50 -17.78 -4.43 -1.41
C ILE A 50 -18.75 -5.57 -1.04
N MET A 51 -18.20 -6.77 -0.76
CA MET A 51 -19.02 -7.92 -0.35
C MET A 51 -19.70 -7.72 1.00
N ASP A 52 -18.99 -7.09 1.95
CA ASP A 52 -19.54 -6.79 3.28
C ASP A 52 -20.61 -5.69 3.25
N ALA A 53 -20.58 -4.79 2.26
CA ALA A 53 -21.63 -3.83 1.98
C ALA A 53 -22.87 -4.45 1.31
N GLY A 54 -22.89 -5.77 1.06
CA GLY A 54 -23.99 -6.46 0.36
C GLY A 54 -23.97 -6.27 -1.16
N TRP A 55 -22.87 -5.72 -1.72
CA TRP A 55 -22.67 -5.52 -3.14
C TRP A 55 -21.90 -6.71 -3.75
N ARG A 56 -21.79 -6.77 -5.06
CA ARG A 56 -21.06 -7.82 -5.78
C ARG A 56 -19.67 -7.37 -6.21
N ALA A 57 -18.64 -8.05 -5.74
CA ALA A 57 -17.27 -7.78 -6.12
C ALA A 57 -16.76 -8.77 -7.17
N ILE A 58 -16.31 -8.26 -8.30
CA ILE A 58 -15.60 -9.02 -9.34
C ILE A 58 -14.18 -8.45 -9.45
N VAL A 59 -13.19 -9.33 -9.52
CA VAL A 59 -11.80 -8.94 -9.75
C VAL A 59 -11.25 -9.67 -10.97
N ALA A 60 -10.89 -8.92 -12.01
CA ALA A 60 -10.25 -9.47 -13.21
C ALA A 60 -8.74 -9.26 -13.13
N SER A 61 -7.96 -10.33 -13.28
CA SER A 61 -6.48 -10.31 -13.26
C SER A 61 -5.90 -11.58 -13.88
N ALA A 62 -4.57 -11.61 -14.05
CA ALA A 62 -3.87 -12.84 -14.46
C ALA A 62 -3.78 -13.91 -13.34
N GLY A 63 -4.40 -13.66 -12.17
CA GLY A 63 -4.32 -14.53 -11.00
C GLY A 63 -3.07 -14.30 -10.16
N GLY A 64 -2.88 -15.17 -9.16
CA GLY A 64 -1.75 -15.14 -8.23
C GLY A 64 -2.10 -15.68 -6.84
N PRO A 65 -1.14 -15.69 -5.89
CA PRO A 65 -1.34 -16.27 -4.56
C PRO A 65 -2.52 -15.68 -3.78
N MET A 66 -2.83 -14.39 -4.00
CA MET A 66 -3.91 -13.70 -3.30
C MET A 66 -5.32 -14.02 -3.83
N THR A 67 -5.45 -14.79 -4.92
CA THR A 67 -6.75 -15.18 -5.47
C THR A 67 -7.60 -15.93 -4.44
N ARG A 68 -6.99 -16.83 -3.67
CA ARG A 68 -7.70 -17.59 -2.62
C ARG A 68 -8.29 -16.72 -1.51
N GLU A 69 -7.58 -15.64 -1.14
CA GLU A 69 -8.04 -14.69 -0.13
C GLU A 69 -9.27 -13.93 -0.65
N LEU A 70 -9.22 -13.48 -1.90
CA LEU A 70 -10.33 -12.82 -2.58
C LEU A 70 -11.58 -13.71 -2.64
N GLU A 71 -11.41 -14.98 -3.02
CA GLU A 71 -12.49 -15.95 -3.09
C GLU A 71 -13.10 -16.26 -1.71
N ARG A 72 -12.26 -16.34 -0.66
CA ARG A 72 -12.75 -16.49 0.72
C ARG A 72 -13.58 -15.30 1.19
N ALA A 73 -13.28 -14.10 0.73
CA ALA A 73 -14.11 -12.92 0.99
C ALA A 73 -15.47 -12.98 0.26
N GLY A 74 -15.66 -13.95 -0.64
CA GLY A 74 -16.89 -14.14 -1.41
C GLY A 74 -16.90 -13.42 -2.75
N ALA A 75 -15.79 -12.78 -3.16
CA ALA A 75 -15.67 -12.11 -4.45
C ALA A 75 -15.41 -13.11 -5.59
N LEU A 76 -15.82 -12.75 -6.81
CA LEU A 76 -15.59 -13.55 -8.01
C LEU A 76 -14.26 -13.14 -8.68
N HIS A 77 -13.38 -14.12 -8.96
CA HIS A 77 -12.19 -13.89 -9.76
C HIS A 77 -12.42 -14.28 -11.23
N LEU A 78 -12.03 -13.38 -12.14
CA LEU A 78 -12.01 -13.63 -13.58
C LEU A 78 -10.55 -13.66 -14.08
N ALA A 79 -10.08 -14.84 -14.47
CA ALA A 79 -8.72 -15.00 -14.99
C ALA A 79 -8.62 -14.41 -16.41
N MET A 80 -7.82 -13.34 -16.55
CA MET A 80 -7.59 -12.63 -17.82
C MET A 80 -6.13 -12.18 -17.92
N PRO A 81 -5.46 -12.21 -19.08
CA PRO A 81 -4.06 -11.82 -19.25
C PRO A 81 -3.87 -10.30 -19.23
N LEU A 82 -4.27 -9.64 -18.12
CA LEU A 82 -4.30 -8.19 -17.95
C LEU A 82 -2.92 -7.58 -17.63
N ALA A 83 -1.92 -8.40 -17.36
CA ALA A 83 -0.52 -7.99 -17.20
C ALA A 83 0.16 -7.66 -18.55
N SER A 84 -0.41 -8.10 -19.66
CA SER A 84 0.17 -7.93 -20.99
C SER A 84 0.13 -6.46 -21.46
N LYS A 85 1.24 -6.02 -22.04
CA LYS A 85 1.36 -4.71 -22.73
C LYS A 85 1.25 -4.82 -24.25
N ASN A 86 1.04 -6.02 -24.78
CA ASN A 86 0.86 -6.23 -26.23
C ASN A 86 -0.48 -5.61 -26.68
N PRO A 87 -0.50 -4.69 -27.66
CA PRO A 87 -1.72 -4.00 -28.09
C PRO A 87 -2.85 -4.93 -28.53
N LEU A 88 -2.54 -6.05 -29.21
CA LEU A 88 -3.52 -7.04 -29.61
C LEU A 88 -4.17 -7.76 -28.43
N VAL A 89 -3.38 -8.05 -27.38
CA VAL A 89 -3.89 -8.66 -26.15
C VAL A 89 -4.74 -7.65 -25.39
N VAL A 90 -4.30 -6.39 -25.31
CA VAL A 90 -5.05 -5.30 -24.68
C VAL A 90 -6.40 -5.12 -25.38
N TRP A 91 -6.43 -5.12 -26.71
CA TRP A 91 -7.66 -5.03 -27.50
C TRP A 91 -8.60 -6.24 -27.26
N ARG A 92 -8.05 -7.48 -27.28
CA ARG A 92 -8.83 -8.68 -26.97
C ARG A 92 -9.37 -8.66 -25.53
N ASN A 93 -8.60 -8.13 -24.59
CA ASN A 93 -9.04 -7.97 -23.21
C ASN A 93 -10.20 -6.97 -23.09
N ALA A 94 -10.28 -5.93 -23.92
CA ALA A 94 -11.45 -5.05 -23.94
C ALA A 94 -12.73 -5.81 -24.29
N ALA A 95 -12.70 -6.68 -25.33
CA ALA A 95 -13.84 -7.51 -25.68
C ALA A 95 -14.23 -8.52 -24.58
N ARG A 96 -13.23 -9.10 -23.87
CA ARG A 96 -13.49 -9.99 -22.71
C ARG A 96 -14.13 -9.23 -21.56
N LEU A 97 -13.67 -8.00 -21.28
CA LEU A 97 -14.25 -7.15 -20.25
C LEU A 97 -15.66 -6.71 -20.63
N GLU A 98 -15.93 -6.37 -21.90
CA GLU A 98 -17.28 -6.10 -22.38
C GLU A 98 -18.23 -7.28 -22.14
N ALA A 99 -17.79 -8.50 -22.46
CA ALA A 99 -18.58 -9.72 -22.21
C ALA A 99 -18.82 -9.93 -20.71
N ALA A 100 -17.81 -9.68 -19.85
CA ALA A 100 -17.95 -9.78 -18.40
C ALA A 100 -18.92 -8.72 -17.84
N ILE A 101 -18.82 -7.46 -18.31
CA ILE A 101 -19.71 -6.36 -17.92
C ILE A 101 -21.17 -6.72 -18.24
N ARG A 102 -21.46 -7.21 -19.45
CA ARG A 102 -22.81 -7.64 -19.83
C ARG A 102 -23.31 -8.84 -19.01
N ARG A 103 -22.46 -9.88 -18.88
CA ARG A 103 -22.83 -11.12 -18.20
C ARG A 103 -23.22 -10.90 -16.74
N TRP A 104 -22.50 -10.00 -16.04
CA TRP A 104 -22.65 -9.80 -14.61
C TRP A 104 -23.37 -8.51 -14.24
N ASN A 105 -23.90 -7.78 -15.24
CA ASN A 105 -24.54 -6.48 -15.06
C ASN A 105 -23.65 -5.56 -14.19
N VAL A 106 -22.41 -5.33 -14.65
CA VAL A 106 -21.44 -4.49 -13.92
C VAL A 106 -21.89 -3.04 -13.96
N ASP A 107 -21.96 -2.43 -12.78
CA ASP A 107 -22.39 -1.04 -12.61
C ASP A 107 -21.22 -0.06 -12.65
N ILE A 108 -20.03 -0.47 -12.15
CA ILE A 108 -18.80 0.34 -12.15
C ILE A 108 -17.60 -0.54 -12.49
N VAL A 109 -16.69 0.02 -13.31
CA VAL A 109 -15.37 -0.56 -13.56
C VAL A 109 -14.32 0.25 -12.83
N HIS A 110 -13.44 -0.40 -12.07
CA HIS A 110 -12.35 0.24 -11.35
C HIS A 110 -10.99 -0.30 -11.79
N ALA A 111 -10.22 0.48 -12.56
CA ALA A 111 -8.90 0.10 -13.02
C ALA A 111 -7.81 0.57 -12.04
N ARG A 112 -6.97 -0.38 -11.59
CA ARG A 112 -5.93 -0.13 -10.58
C ARG A 112 -4.51 -0.09 -11.16
N SER A 113 -4.37 -0.10 -12.50
CA SER A 113 -3.06 -0.02 -13.17
C SER A 113 -3.24 0.36 -14.63
N ARG A 114 -2.19 0.95 -15.23
CA ARG A 114 -2.18 1.52 -16.58
C ARG A 114 -2.52 0.52 -17.69
N ALA A 115 -1.87 -0.65 -17.71
CA ALA A 115 -2.10 -1.63 -18.78
C ALA A 115 -3.55 -2.13 -18.79
N PRO A 116 -4.14 -2.58 -17.67
CA PRO A 116 -5.56 -2.93 -17.61
C PRO A 116 -6.49 -1.74 -17.88
N ALA A 117 -6.10 -0.51 -17.52
CA ALA A 117 -6.93 0.68 -17.71
C ALA A 117 -7.28 0.94 -19.18
N TRP A 118 -6.40 0.62 -20.12
CA TRP A 118 -6.70 0.72 -21.55
C TRP A 118 -7.88 -0.16 -21.96
N SER A 119 -7.82 -1.44 -21.61
CA SER A 119 -8.91 -2.39 -21.89
C SER A 119 -10.19 -2.02 -21.15
N ALA A 120 -10.07 -1.62 -19.86
CA ALA A 120 -11.19 -1.21 -19.03
C ALA A 120 -11.90 0.04 -19.58
N ARG A 121 -11.13 1.07 -19.99
CA ARG A 121 -11.67 2.31 -20.55
C ARG A 121 -12.43 2.07 -21.86
N TRP A 122 -11.90 1.23 -22.74
CA TRP A 122 -12.60 0.91 -24.00
C TRP A 122 -13.90 0.16 -23.75
N ALA A 123 -13.88 -0.86 -22.87
CA ALA A 123 -15.09 -1.62 -22.51
C ALA A 123 -16.15 -0.74 -21.82
N ALA A 124 -15.72 0.05 -20.82
CA ALA A 124 -16.59 0.92 -20.04
C ALA A 124 -17.25 2.00 -20.92
N ARG A 125 -16.46 2.68 -21.78
CA ARG A 125 -17.01 3.68 -22.71
C ARG A 125 -18.03 3.11 -23.70
N ARG A 126 -17.74 1.93 -24.26
CA ARG A 126 -18.64 1.30 -25.22
C ARG A 126 -19.98 0.90 -24.60
N LEU A 127 -19.96 0.53 -23.32
CA LEU A 127 -21.16 0.11 -22.59
C LEU A 127 -21.76 1.21 -21.70
N ARG A 128 -21.17 2.42 -21.72
CA ARG A 128 -21.57 3.57 -20.89
C ARG A 128 -21.62 3.24 -19.40
N VAL A 129 -20.65 2.44 -18.92
CA VAL A 129 -20.47 2.11 -17.51
C VAL A 129 -19.45 3.08 -16.92
N PRO A 130 -19.68 3.69 -15.76
CA PRO A 130 -18.72 4.55 -15.09
C PRO A 130 -17.37 3.88 -14.85
N LEU A 131 -16.29 4.62 -15.04
CA LEU A 131 -14.92 4.18 -14.83
C LEU A 131 -14.29 4.93 -13.68
N VAL A 132 -13.71 4.21 -12.74
CA VAL A 132 -12.84 4.72 -11.67
C VAL A 132 -11.41 4.26 -11.95
N THR A 133 -10.43 5.09 -11.63
CA THR A 133 -9.01 4.69 -11.63
C THR A 133 -8.35 5.04 -10.32
N THR A 134 -7.32 4.28 -9.92
CA THR A 134 -6.48 4.63 -8.76
C THR A 134 -5.03 4.80 -9.18
N PHE A 135 -4.45 5.97 -8.92
CA PHE A 135 -3.03 6.24 -9.06
C PHE A 135 -2.27 5.75 -7.83
N HIS A 136 -1.40 4.75 -8.03
CA HIS A 136 -0.58 4.13 -6.98
C HIS A 136 0.87 4.60 -6.97
N GLY A 137 1.23 5.58 -7.79
CA GLY A 137 2.59 6.10 -7.88
C GLY A 137 2.72 7.20 -8.91
N THR A 138 3.83 7.92 -8.88
CA THR A 138 4.25 8.81 -9.95
C THR A 138 4.70 7.97 -11.13
N TYR A 139 4.05 8.13 -12.25
CA TYR A 139 4.42 7.40 -13.45
C TYR A 139 5.42 8.24 -14.25
N ASN A 140 6.71 7.87 -14.16
CA ASN A 140 7.75 8.58 -14.93
C ASN A 140 7.36 8.71 -16.40
N ALA A 141 7.17 9.93 -16.85
CA ALA A 141 6.89 10.28 -18.24
C ALA A 141 8.21 10.52 -18.99
N GLY A 142 8.90 9.44 -19.37
CA GLY A 142 10.12 9.53 -20.18
C GLY A 142 9.83 9.81 -21.67
N GLY A 143 9.07 10.88 -22.00
CA GLY A 143 8.71 11.28 -23.34
C GLY A 143 7.20 11.24 -23.64
N ALA A 144 6.76 11.92 -24.72
CA ALA A 144 5.36 12.15 -25.06
C ALA A 144 4.54 10.85 -25.23
N LEU A 145 5.10 9.82 -25.83
CA LEU A 145 4.41 8.52 -26.01
C LEU A 145 4.10 7.86 -24.67
N LYS A 146 5.05 7.89 -23.74
CA LYS A 146 4.87 7.30 -22.40
C LYS A 146 3.94 8.15 -21.55
N HIS A 147 3.98 9.46 -21.67
CA HIS A 147 3.02 10.38 -21.07
C HIS A 147 1.60 10.04 -21.55
N GLY A 148 1.36 9.98 -22.87
CA GLY A 148 0.08 9.60 -23.45
C GLY A 148 -0.40 8.20 -23.00
N TYR A 149 0.53 7.23 -22.89
CA TYR A 149 0.20 5.91 -22.34
C TYR A 149 -0.27 5.97 -20.87
N ASN A 150 0.38 6.78 -20.04
CA ASN A 150 0.03 6.93 -18.62
C ASN A 150 -1.28 7.72 -18.44
N ALA A 151 -1.57 8.69 -19.33
CA ALA A 151 -2.76 9.54 -19.28
C ALA A 151 -4.09 8.76 -19.37
N VAL A 152 -4.08 7.48 -19.77
CA VAL A 152 -5.28 6.62 -19.72
C VAL A 152 -5.92 6.63 -18.34
N MET A 153 -5.14 6.77 -17.29
CA MET A 153 -5.60 6.76 -15.91
C MET A 153 -6.42 8.01 -15.53
N THR A 154 -6.22 9.14 -16.19
CA THR A 154 -7.01 10.39 -15.97
C THR A 154 -8.25 10.48 -16.85
N GLY A 155 -8.44 9.54 -17.76
CA GLY A 155 -9.61 9.47 -18.63
C GLY A 155 -10.83 8.77 -17.98
N ALA A 156 -10.87 8.68 -16.67
CA ALA A 156 -11.95 8.09 -15.86
C ALA A 156 -12.93 9.16 -15.35
N ASP A 157 -14.11 8.75 -14.93
CA ASP A 157 -15.12 9.63 -14.34
C ASP A 157 -14.68 10.10 -12.94
N ARG A 158 -13.97 9.22 -12.18
CA ARG A 158 -13.27 9.59 -10.95
C ARG A 158 -11.88 8.97 -10.91
N VAL A 159 -10.95 9.76 -10.37
CA VAL A 159 -9.55 9.43 -10.23
C VAL A 159 -9.19 9.45 -8.75
N ILE A 160 -8.91 8.29 -8.18
CA ILE A 160 -8.48 8.18 -6.79
C ILE A 160 -6.97 8.37 -6.74
N ALA A 161 -6.51 9.38 -5.99
CA ALA A 161 -5.13 9.63 -5.63
C ALA A 161 -4.88 9.11 -4.21
N ILE A 162 -3.82 8.32 -4.01
CA ILE A 162 -3.57 7.66 -2.71
C ILE A 162 -2.85 8.54 -1.69
N SER A 163 -2.63 9.81 -1.99
CA SER A 163 -2.06 10.87 -1.14
C SER A 163 -2.29 12.21 -1.79
N ASP A 164 -2.13 13.31 -1.06
CA ASP A 164 -2.14 14.67 -1.61
C ASP A 164 -1.00 14.86 -2.60
N PHE A 165 0.19 14.31 -2.33
CA PHE A 165 1.32 14.29 -3.25
C PHE A 165 0.96 13.66 -4.61
N ILE A 166 0.23 12.56 -4.63
CA ILE A 166 -0.24 11.94 -5.88
C ILE A 166 -1.33 12.78 -6.55
N ALA A 167 -2.21 13.42 -5.79
CA ALA A 167 -3.21 14.33 -6.35
C ALA A 167 -2.56 15.52 -7.05
N GLU A 168 -1.56 16.15 -6.43
CA GLU A 168 -0.76 17.22 -7.02
C GLU A 168 -0.04 16.77 -8.31
N HIS A 169 0.58 15.58 -8.28
CA HIS A 169 1.21 14.99 -9.45
C HIS A 169 0.20 14.78 -10.59
N VAL A 170 -1.00 14.29 -10.31
CA VAL A 170 -2.05 14.04 -11.31
C VAL A 170 -2.56 15.35 -11.91
N ARG A 171 -2.69 16.42 -11.12
CA ARG A 171 -3.03 17.76 -11.59
C ARG A 171 -1.95 18.34 -12.49
N ALA A 172 -0.73 18.40 -11.97
CA ALA A 172 0.39 19.07 -12.62
C ALA A 172 0.82 18.37 -13.90
N GLU A 173 0.93 17.04 -13.86
CA GLU A 173 1.50 16.26 -14.97
C GLU A 173 0.47 15.96 -16.06
N TYR A 174 -0.81 15.76 -15.69
CA TYR A 174 -1.84 15.30 -16.63
C TYR A 174 -3.00 16.27 -16.81
N GLY A 175 -3.03 17.41 -16.12
CA GLY A 175 -4.12 18.40 -16.22
C GLY A 175 -5.49 17.82 -15.82
N CYS A 176 -5.51 16.87 -14.90
CA CYS A 176 -6.78 16.27 -14.46
C CYS A 176 -7.59 17.29 -13.65
N PRO A 177 -8.88 17.51 -13.99
CA PRO A 177 -9.73 18.45 -13.28
C PRO A 177 -9.98 18.00 -11.82
N ASP A 178 -10.03 18.98 -10.89
CA ASP A 178 -10.18 18.73 -9.46
C ASP A 178 -11.48 18.00 -9.10
N GLU A 179 -12.56 18.29 -9.82
CA GLU A 179 -13.86 17.65 -9.61
C GLU A 179 -13.83 16.14 -9.86
N ARG A 180 -12.85 15.64 -10.60
CA ARG A 180 -12.66 14.20 -10.83
C ARG A 180 -11.74 13.55 -9.82
N ILE A 181 -10.90 14.32 -9.12
CA ILE A 181 -9.91 13.78 -8.18
C ILE A 181 -10.57 13.53 -6.83
N ARG A 182 -10.29 12.37 -6.25
CA ARG A 182 -10.63 12.03 -4.86
C ARG A 182 -9.36 11.56 -4.17
N VAL A 183 -8.95 12.26 -3.10
CA VAL A 183 -7.80 11.85 -2.29
C VAL A 183 -8.29 10.82 -1.28
N ILE A 184 -7.84 9.59 -1.44
CA ILE A 184 -8.16 8.48 -0.55
C ILE A 184 -6.85 7.79 -0.16
N PRO A 185 -6.27 8.13 1.00
CA PRO A 185 -5.04 7.52 1.48
C PRO A 185 -5.15 5.99 1.57
N ARG A 186 -3.99 5.32 1.44
CA ARG A 186 -3.94 3.87 1.68
C ARG A 186 -4.22 3.57 3.15
N GLY A 187 -4.85 2.42 3.38
CA GLY A 187 -5.16 1.96 4.72
C GLY A 187 -4.22 0.86 5.22
N VAL A 188 -4.01 0.86 6.53
CA VAL A 188 -3.37 -0.21 7.30
C VAL A 188 -4.46 -1.05 7.97
N ASP A 189 -4.27 -2.36 7.98
CA ASP A 189 -5.11 -3.28 8.77
C ASP A 189 -4.72 -3.18 10.25
N ILE A 190 -5.43 -2.34 10.98
CA ILE A 190 -5.19 -2.11 12.41
C ILE A 190 -5.50 -3.32 13.31
N ARG A 191 -6.08 -4.41 12.77
CA ARG A 191 -6.24 -5.66 13.51
C ARG A 191 -4.97 -6.50 13.44
N SER A 192 -4.28 -6.47 12.29
CA SER A 192 -3.01 -7.15 12.10
C SER A 192 -1.85 -6.34 12.67
N PHE A 193 -1.90 -5.01 12.56
CA PHE A 193 -0.90 -4.07 13.09
C PHE A 193 -1.44 -3.42 14.36
N ASP A 194 -1.58 -4.24 15.40
CA ASP A 194 -1.98 -3.86 16.76
C ASP A 194 -0.87 -4.30 17.72
N PRO A 195 -0.23 -3.37 18.46
CA PRO A 195 0.81 -3.74 19.43
C PRO A 195 0.32 -4.73 20.48
N ASP A 196 -0.95 -4.64 20.91
CA ASP A 196 -1.54 -5.52 21.94
C ASP A 196 -1.80 -6.93 21.41
N ALA A 197 -1.86 -7.13 20.09
CA ALA A 197 -2.04 -8.44 19.45
C ALA A 197 -0.72 -9.21 19.22
N VAL A 198 0.43 -8.61 19.55
CA VAL A 198 1.74 -9.23 19.35
C VAL A 198 2.27 -9.80 20.67
N SER A 199 2.33 -11.12 20.77
CA SER A 199 2.87 -11.76 21.99
C SER A 199 4.39 -11.59 22.10
N HIS A 200 4.90 -11.57 23.33
CA HIS A 200 6.34 -11.48 23.60
C HIS A 200 7.11 -12.65 22.98
N GLU A 201 6.52 -13.87 22.95
CA GLU A 201 7.15 -15.05 22.36
C GLU A 201 7.42 -14.85 20.86
N ARG A 202 6.52 -14.20 20.11
CA ARG A 202 6.73 -13.88 18.68
C ARG A 202 7.91 -12.94 18.50
N VAL A 203 8.01 -11.90 19.35
CA VAL A 203 9.12 -10.93 19.32
C VAL A 203 10.43 -11.61 19.67
N ILE A 204 10.47 -12.43 20.74
CA ILE A 204 11.66 -13.17 21.17
C ILE A 204 12.10 -14.17 20.09
N ALA A 205 11.18 -14.92 19.50
CA ALA A 205 11.48 -15.87 18.44
C ALA A 205 12.12 -15.15 17.22
N LEU A 206 11.58 -13.97 16.87
CA LEU A 206 12.12 -13.17 15.77
C LEU A 206 13.50 -12.61 16.12
N ALA A 207 13.69 -12.05 17.32
CA ALA A 207 14.98 -11.53 17.80
C ALA A 207 16.07 -12.62 17.73
N ARG A 208 15.75 -13.84 18.17
CA ARG A 208 16.66 -14.99 18.08
C ARG A 208 16.98 -15.36 16.62
N SER A 209 15.97 -15.40 15.75
CA SER A 209 16.17 -15.73 14.32
C SER A 209 17.05 -14.70 13.61
N TRP A 210 16.92 -13.45 14.00
CA TRP A 210 17.72 -12.34 13.47
C TRP A 210 19.03 -12.13 14.25
N ARG A 211 19.28 -12.93 15.32
CA ARG A 211 20.47 -12.84 16.18
C ARG A 211 20.66 -11.42 16.73
N ILE A 212 19.59 -10.79 17.17
CA ILE A 212 19.64 -9.50 17.84
C ILE A 212 20.18 -9.70 19.26
N ALA A 213 21.12 -8.88 19.66
CA ALA A 213 21.70 -8.90 21.00
C ALA A 213 20.67 -8.35 22.01
N ASP A 214 20.60 -9.00 23.18
CA ASP A 214 19.69 -8.57 24.25
C ASP A 214 20.03 -7.15 24.72
N GLY A 215 19.00 -6.33 24.86
CA GLY A 215 19.12 -4.95 25.34
C GLY A 215 19.71 -3.93 24.33
N ALA A 216 20.11 -4.36 23.14
CA ALA A 216 20.58 -3.42 22.12
C ALA A 216 19.40 -2.71 21.45
N PRO A 217 19.43 -1.37 21.32
CA PRO A 217 18.45 -0.64 20.54
C PRO A 217 18.40 -1.12 19.08
N VAL A 218 17.21 -1.35 18.54
CA VAL A 218 17.01 -1.88 17.19
C VAL A 218 16.47 -0.80 16.26
N VAL A 219 17.23 -0.50 15.20
CA VAL A 219 16.80 0.37 14.09
C VAL A 219 16.43 -0.51 12.91
N MET A 220 15.21 -0.36 12.38
CA MET A 220 14.74 -1.16 11.25
C MET A 220 14.40 -0.30 10.03
N LEU A 221 14.87 -0.70 8.84
CA LEU A 221 14.40 -0.16 7.56
C LEU A 221 13.71 -1.28 6.77
N PRO A 222 12.38 -1.32 6.79
CA PRO A 222 11.62 -2.28 6.01
C PRO A 222 11.40 -1.77 4.58
N GLY A 223 11.64 -2.62 3.59
CA GLY A 223 11.42 -2.29 2.19
C GLY A 223 12.26 -3.14 1.25
N ARG A 224 11.78 -3.32 0.03
CA ARG A 224 12.53 -4.04 -1.01
C ARG A 224 13.93 -3.47 -1.16
N LEU A 225 14.94 -4.31 -1.40
CA LEU A 225 16.29 -3.84 -1.66
C LEU A 225 16.35 -3.18 -3.05
N THR A 226 16.21 -1.85 -3.03
CA THR A 226 16.30 -0.99 -4.21
C THR A 226 16.97 0.33 -3.82
N ARG A 227 17.81 0.90 -4.71
CA ARG A 227 18.60 2.11 -4.38
C ARG A 227 17.74 3.24 -3.84
N TRP A 228 16.58 3.45 -4.44
CA TRP A 228 15.68 4.54 -4.05
C TRP A 228 15.02 4.36 -2.66
N LYS A 229 15.10 3.17 -2.05
CA LYS A 229 14.64 2.95 -0.66
C LYS A 229 15.63 3.42 0.40
N GLY A 230 16.81 3.85 0.00
CA GLY A 230 17.75 4.54 0.87
C GLY A 230 18.49 3.66 1.90
N GLN A 231 18.55 2.33 1.69
CA GLN A 231 19.33 1.46 2.59
C GLN A 231 20.79 1.93 2.71
N GLY A 232 21.38 2.38 1.58
CA GLY A 232 22.75 2.95 1.59
C GLY A 232 22.85 4.23 2.42
N VAL A 233 21.83 5.10 2.38
CA VAL A 233 21.79 6.33 3.20
C VAL A 233 21.73 5.98 4.68
N LEU A 234 20.95 4.97 5.08
CA LEU A 234 20.92 4.51 6.47
C LEU A 234 22.25 3.94 6.93
N ILE A 235 22.93 3.12 6.11
CA ILE A 235 24.27 2.59 6.45
C ILE A 235 25.25 3.74 6.68
N ASP A 236 25.27 4.76 5.81
CA ASP A 236 26.14 5.93 5.97
C ASP A 236 25.79 6.75 7.22
N ALA A 237 24.49 6.88 7.53
CA ALA A 237 24.05 7.57 8.75
C ALA A 237 24.48 6.82 10.02
N VAL A 238 24.40 5.49 10.03
CA VAL A 238 24.88 4.65 11.14
C VAL A 238 26.38 4.78 11.33
N ALA A 239 27.15 4.82 10.25
CA ALA A 239 28.59 5.04 10.31
C ALA A 239 28.93 6.41 10.94
N ARG A 240 28.20 7.48 10.56
CA ARG A 240 28.34 8.82 11.14
C ARG A 240 27.93 8.89 12.61
N LEU A 241 26.88 8.18 12.98
CA LEU A 241 26.40 8.10 14.36
C LEU A 241 27.47 7.51 15.31
N GLY A 242 28.34 6.61 14.79
CA GLY A 242 29.48 6.05 15.52
C GLY A 242 29.13 5.12 16.68
N ARG A 243 27.86 4.80 16.92
CA ARG A 243 27.41 3.90 17.97
C ARG A 243 27.60 2.44 17.55
N LYS A 244 28.16 1.65 18.50
CA LYS A 244 28.37 0.20 18.31
C LYS A 244 27.46 -0.67 19.15
N ASP A 245 26.69 -0.06 20.01
CA ASP A 245 25.75 -0.70 20.95
C ASP A 245 24.32 -0.81 20.39
N ILE A 246 24.14 -0.59 19.09
CA ILE A 246 22.85 -0.70 18.40
C ILE A 246 22.85 -1.85 17.39
N GLN A 247 21.67 -2.28 16.98
CA GLN A 247 21.47 -3.24 15.90
C GLN A 247 20.62 -2.59 14.78
N VAL A 248 21.05 -2.74 13.55
CA VAL A 248 20.36 -2.20 12.38
C VAL A 248 19.91 -3.32 11.47
N VAL A 249 18.62 -3.39 11.15
CA VAL A 249 18.06 -4.47 10.34
C VAL A 249 17.45 -3.89 9.07
N LEU A 250 18.02 -4.22 7.92
CA LEU A 250 17.46 -3.93 6.61
C LEU A 250 16.57 -5.12 6.21
N VAL A 251 15.23 -4.94 6.25
CA VAL A 251 14.27 -6.02 6.04
C VAL A 251 13.63 -5.93 4.66
N GLY A 252 13.95 -6.86 3.76
CA GLY A 252 13.31 -6.93 2.46
C GLY A 252 14.07 -7.74 1.42
N ALA A 253 13.33 -8.44 0.58
CA ALA A 253 13.90 -9.24 -0.49
C ALA A 253 14.54 -8.39 -1.59
N ASP A 254 15.61 -8.90 -2.16
CA ASP A 254 16.29 -8.27 -3.32
C ASP A 254 15.54 -8.49 -4.65
N GLN A 255 14.65 -9.47 -4.69
CA GLN A 255 13.89 -9.83 -5.90
C GLN A 255 14.79 -10.04 -7.13
N GLY A 256 15.94 -10.68 -6.94
CA GLY A 256 16.94 -10.93 -7.98
C GLY A 256 17.90 -9.75 -8.24
N ARG A 257 17.87 -8.69 -7.42
CA ARG A 257 18.82 -7.56 -7.50
C ARG A 257 20.07 -7.83 -6.68
N THR A 258 20.71 -8.97 -6.90
CA THR A 258 21.87 -9.44 -6.15
C THR A 258 23.03 -8.46 -6.15
N ALA A 259 23.24 -7.72 -7.27
CA ALA A 259 24.27 -6.70 -7.36
C ALA A 259 24.07 -5.56 -6.35
N TYR A 260 22.84 -5.12 -6.09
CA TYR A 260 22.58 -4.08 -5.10
C TYR A 260 22.75 -4.59 -3.67
N ARG A 261 22.36 -5.85 -3.42
CA ARG A 261 22.64 -6.50 -2.13
C ARG A 261 24.15 -6.54 -1.85
N ALA A 262 24.95 -7.00 -2.81
CA ALA A 262 26.41 -7.03 -2.68
C ALA A 262 27.01 -5.63 -2.44
N GLU A 263 26.47 -4.59 -3.10
CA GLU A 263 26.87 -3.20 -2.85
C GLU A 263 26.61 -2.77 -1.40
N LEU A 264 25.45 -3.12 -0.82
CA LEU A 264 25.13 -2.83 0.56
C LEU A 264 26.06 -3.58 1.53
N GLU A 265 26.32 -4.86 1.28
CA GLU A 265 27.25 -5.68 2.07
C GLU A 265 28.68 -5.09 2.03
N GLN A 266 29.16 -4.68 0.86
CA GLN A 266 30.44 -3.98 0.71
C GLN A 266 30.47 -2.62 1.44
N ARG A 267 29.33 -1.91 1.48
CA ARG A 267 29.23 -0.64 2.22
C ARG A 267 29.31 -0.87 3.71
N VAL A 268 28.67 -1.92 4.24
CA VAL A 268 28.77 -2.34 5.64
C VAL A 268 30.23 -2.65 6.00
N LEU A 269 30.92 -3.45 5.18
CA LEU A 269 32.34 -3.78 5.38
C LEU A 269 33.22 -2.52 5.38
N ARG A 270 33.07 -1.63 4.41
CA ARG A 270 33.89 -0.39 4.31
C ARG A 270 33.76 0.53 5.53
N HIS A 271 32.59 0.52 6.18
CA HIS A 271 32.32 1.31 7.38
C HIS A 271 32.62 0.57 8.70
N GLY A 272 33.10 -0.69 8.67
CA GLY A 272 33.34 -1.51 9.86
C GLY A 272 32.05 -1.73 10.69
N LEU A 273 30.93 -1.96 10.02
CA LEU A 273 29.60 -2.14 10.63
C LEU A 273 29.15 -3.60 10.65
N GLU A 274 30.09 -4.55 10.45
CA GLU A 274 29.81 -5.97 10.58
C GLU A 274 29.32 -6.28 12.01
N GLY A 275 28.30 -7.10 12.10
CA GLY A 275 27.65 -7.41 13.39
C GLY A 275 26.67 -6.33 13.88
N ILE A 276 26.75 -5.09 13.38
CA ILE A 276 25.81 -4.00 13.67
C ILE A 276 24.69 -3.98 12.65
N VAL A 277 25.01 -3.97 11.35
CA VAL A 277 24.03 -3.95 10.25
C VAL A 277 23.79 -5.34 9.70
N ARG A 278 22.53 -5.74 9.60
CA ARG A 278 22.08 -7.04 9.04
C ARG A 278 21.12 -6.81 7.89
N ILE A 279 21.23 -7.64 6.86
CA ILE A 279 20.27 -7.68 5.75
C ILE A 279 19.45 -8.97 5.90
N VAL A 280 18.16 -8.81 6.08
CA VAL A 280 17.18 -9.90 6.21
C VAL A 280 16.25 -9.89 5.00
N ASP A 281 16.07 -11.03 4.36
CA ASP A 281 15.34 -11.10 3.09
C ASP A 281 13.85 -10.82 3.25
N HIS A 282 13.11 -11.74 3.83
CA HIS A 282 11.68 -11.65 3.99
C HIS A 282 11.29 -11.88 5.44
N CYS A 283 10.44 -11.01 5.96
CA CYS A 283 9.80 -11.21 7.24
C CYS A 283 8.31 -11.46 7.03
N ALA A 284 7.85 -12.65 7.42
CA ALA A 284 6.44 -13.00 7.37
C ALA A 284 5.64 -12.35 8.51
N ASP A 285 6.29 -12.11 9.65
CA ASP A 285 5.70 -11.50 10.84
C ASP A 285 6.18 -10.05 11.02
N MET A 286 5.69 -9.16 10.15
CA MET A 286 6.01 -7.73 10.24
C MET A 286 5.51 -7.07 11.53
N PRO A 287 4.33 -7.39 12.09
CA PRO A 287 3.94 -6.86 13.40
C PRO A 287 4.96 -7.14 14.50
N ALA A 288 5.49 -8.37 14.60
CA ALA A 288 6.55 -8.68 15.56
C ALA A 288 7.86 -7.95 15.24
N ALA A 289 8.19 -7.74 13.95
CA ALA A 289 9.36 -6.98 13.55
C ALA A 289 9.27 -5.50 13.96
N TYR A 290 8.10 -4.89 13.82
CA TYR A 290 7.86 -3.54 14.34
C TYR A 290 7.97 -3.52 15.87
N MET A 291 7.38 -4.49 16.59
CA MET A 291 7.48 -4.56 18.05
C MET A 291 8.91 -4.78 18.54
N LEU A 292 9.75 -5.48 17.78
CA LEU A 292 11.18 -5.65 18.07
C LEU A 292 11.97 -4.34 17.87
N SER A 293 11.48 -3.42 17.05
CA SER A 293 12.22 -2.21 16.66
C SER A 293 11.98 -1.05 17.63
N ASP A 294 13.04 -0.31 17.99
CA ASP A 294 12.94 0.94 18.74
C ASP A 294 12.67 2.13 17.84
N VAL A 295 13.23 2.09 16.61
CA VAL A 295 13.09 3.15 15.60
C VAL A 295 12.90 2.52 14.23
N VAL A 296 11.94 3.02 13.46
CA VAL A 296 11.73 2.61 12.07
C VAL A 296 12.15 3.73 11.13
N VAL A 297 12.88 3.39 10.07
CA VAL A 297 13.41 4.36 9.12
C VAL A 297 12.81 4.12 7.73
N SER A 298 12.38 5.20 7.09
CA SER A 298 11.99 5.25 5.67
C SER A 298 12.82 6.32 4.97
N ALA A 299 14.05 5.95 4.57
CA ALA A 299 15.05 6.87 4.01
C ALA A 299 14.99 6.95 2.47
N SER A 300 13.80 6.82 1.89
CA SER A 300 13.62 6.80 0.43
C SER A 300 14.21 8.06 -0.22
N THR A 301 15.04 7.87 -1.26
CA THR A 301 15.66 8.97 -2.02
C THR A 301 14.75 9.49 -3.12
N ASP A 302 13.82 8.67 -3.60
CA ASP A 302 12.76 9.08 -4.49
C ASP A 302 11.44 9.19 -3.72
N PRO A 303 10.53 10.12 -4.10
CA PRO A 303 9.27 10.32 -3.39
C PRO A 303 8.40 9.07 -3.39
N GLU A 304 8.01 8.61 -2.21
CA GLU A 304 7.04 7.53 -2.08
C GLU A 304 5.62 8.05 -2.37
N ALA A 305 4.83 7.23 -3.03
CA ALA A 305 3.46 7.59 -3.32
C ALA A 305 2.56 7.64 -2.09
N PHE A 306 2.86 6.83 -1.06
CA PHE A 306 2.16 6.83 0.23
C PHE A 306 3.11 6.59 1.39
N GLY A 307 3.79 5.43 1.46
CA GLY A 307 4.67 5.07 2.58
C GLY A 307 4.01 4.08 3.54
N ARG A 308 3.58 2.92 3.05
CA ARG A 308 2.93 1.88 3.86
C ARG A 308 3.70 1.53 5.14
N VAL A 309 5.03 1.39 5.05
CA VAL A 309 5.87 1.04 6.20
C VAL A 309 5.82 2.11 7.30
N VAL A 310 5.62 3.38 6.94
CA VAL A 310 5.46 4.49 7.88
C VAL A 310 4.13 4.38 8.63
N ALA A 311 3.04 4.11 7.90
CA ALA A 311 1.73 3.92 8.49
C ALA A 311 1.65 2.65 9.36
N GLU A 312 2.27 1.55 8.91
CA GLU A 312 2.37 0.31 9.68
C GLU A 312 3.16 0.52 10.98
N ALA A 313 4.33 1.19 10.92
CA ALA A 313 5.13 1.52 12.10
C ALA A 313 4.36 2.44 13.07
N GLY A 314 3.67 3.46 12.56
CA GLY A 314 2.82 4.35 13.35
C GLY A 314 1.67 3.61 14.01
N ALA A 315 1.00 2.66 13.32
CA ALA A 315 -0.03 1.80 13.90
C ALA A 315 0.51 0.94 15.06
N MET A 316 1.78 0.51 14.95
CA MET A 316 2.49 -0.26 15.98
C MET A 316 3.15 0.62 17.05
N GLY A 317 2.90 1.93 17.04
CA GLY A 317 3.45 2.89 18.00
C GLY A 317 4.97 3.01 17.96
N ARG A 318 5.59 2.74 16.81
CA ARG A 318 7.05 2.88 16.68
C ARG A 318 7.40 4.28 16.20
N PRO A 319 8.36 4.97 16.87
CA PRO A 319 8.91 6.20 16.34
C PRO A 319 9.45 6.00 14.92
N VAL A 320 9.12 6.91 14.01
CA VAL A 320 9.55 6.82 12.61
C VAL A 320 10.42 8.00 12.22
N ILE A 321 11.46 7.75 11.41
CA ILE A 321 12.23 8.80 10.74
C ILE A 321 12.02 8.63 9.25
N VAL A 322 11.53 9.68 8.58
CA VAL A 322 11.04 9.60 7.20
C VAL A 322 11.69 10.69 6.36
N SER A 323 12.08 10.35 5.13
CA SER A 323 12.49 11.37 4.15
C SER A 323 11.34 12.34 3.87
N GLY A 324 11.57 13.64 4.04
CA GLY A 324 10.57 14.72 4.05
C GLY A 324 9.98 15.05 2.68
N HIS A 325 9.71 14.05 1.83
CA HIS A 325 9.12 14.23 0.51
C HIS A 325 8.10 13.12 0.16
N GLY A 326 7.31 13.36 -0.90
CA GLY A 326 6.29 12.41 -1.33
C GLY A 326 5.15 12.23 -0.32
N GLY A 327 4.32 11.23 -0.53
CA GLY A 327 3.17 10.93 0.32
C GLY A 327 3.55 10.37 1.70
N ALA A 328 4.76 9.83 1.88
CA ALA A 328 5.18 9.31 3.18
C ALA A 328 5.27 10.38 4.27
N ARG A 329 5.64 11.63 3.91
CA ARG A 329 5.65 12.76 4.83
C ARG A 329 4.27 13.12 5.38
N GLU A 330 3.21 12.81 4.65
CA GLU A 330 1.83 13.13 5.04
C GLU A 330 1.32 12.28 6.23
N ILE A 331 2.04 11.18 6.50
CA ILE A 331 1.70 10.24 7.58
C ILE A 331 2.32 10.69 8.90
N VAL A 332 3.37 11.51 8.87
CA VAL A 332 4.13 11.92 10.05
C VAL A 332 3.81 13.35 10.42
N VAL A 333 3.49 13.59 11.69
CA VAL A 333 3.49 14.92 12.32
C VAL A 333 4.87 15.10 12.96
N ASP A 334 5.70 15.97 12.36
CA ASP A 334 7.10 16.14 12.73
C ASP A 334 7.26 16.53 14.20
N GLY A 335 8.14 15.84 14.92
CA GLY A 335 8.38 16.00 16.36
C GLY A 335 7.27 15.40 17.26
N VAL A 336 6.15 14.93 16.70
CA VAL A 336 4.97 14.44 17.45
C VAL A 336 4.77 12.93 17.28
N THR A 337 4.72 12.45 16.04
CA THR A 337 4.53 11.02 15.73
C THR A 337 5.78 10.38 15.13
N GLY A 338 6.82 11.17 14.91
CA GLY A 338 8.08 10.79 14.28
C GLY A 338 8.81 12.03 13.80
N TRP A 339 9.79 11.87 12.92
CA TRP A 339 10.59 12.97 12.40
C TRP A 339 10.72 12.93 10.87
N LEU A 340 10.85 14.12 10.30
CA LEU A 340 11.18 14.31 8.89
C LEU A 340 12.66 14.68 8.76
N THR A 341 13.32 14.11 7.75
CA THR A 341 14.71 14.44 7.39
C THR A 341 14.80 14.80 5.90
N PRO A 342 15.76 15.64 5.49
CA PRO A 342 16.01 15.85 4.06
C PRO A 342 16.31 14.52 3.35
N PRO A 343 15.79 14.31 2.13
CA PRO A 343 16.08 13.09 1.35
C PRO A 343 17.58 12.96 1.05
N ALA A 344 18.10 11.72 1.10
CA ALA A 344 19.49 11.38 0.81
C ALA A 344 20.54 12.04 1.75
N ASP A 345 20.11 12.65 2.86
CA ASP A 345 20.98 13.29 3.82
C ASP A 345 21.30 12.33 4.99
N ALA A 346 22.48 11.71 4.92
CA ALA A 346 22.93 10.77 5.93
C ALA A 346 23.34 11.46 7.26
N GLU A 347 23.73 12.75 7.23
CA GLU A 347 24.09 13.51 8.42
C GLU A 347 22.83 13.87 9.23
N ALA A 348 21.84 14.44 8.58
CA ALA A 348 20.54 14.73 9.21
C ALA A 348 19.87 13.46 9.74
N LEU A 349 19.96 12.34 8.99
CA LEU A 349 19.43 11.05 9.44
C LEU A 349 20.20 10.53 10.68
N ALA A 350 21.52 10.67 10.73
CA ALA A 350 22.36 10.27 11.89
C ALA A 350 21.98 11.08 13.14
N ALA A 351 21.81 12.39 13.01
CA ALA A 351 21.36 13.25 14.12
C ALA A 351 20.00 12.80 14.68
N ARG A 352 19.03 12.58 13.80
CA ARG A 352 17.69 12.11 14.22
C ARG A 352 17.68 10.71 14.80
N LEU A 353 18.53 9.80 14.31
CA LEU A 353 18.73 8.48 14.90
C LEU A 353 19.25 8.59 16.34
N GLY A 354 20.26 9.46 16.56
CA GLY A 354 20.79 9.73 17.90
C GLY A 354 19.70 10.20 18.87
N GLU A 355 18.88 11.17 18.46
CA GLU A 355 17.75 11.69 19.25
C GLU A 355 16.69 10.59 19.52
N ALA A 356 16.30 9.85 18.49
CA ALA A 356 15.27 8.83 18.59
C ALA A 356 15.67 7.67 19.52
N ILE A 357 16.94 7.25 19.47
CA ILE A 357 17.46 6.18 20.34
C ILE A 357 17.58 6.67 21.79
N ALA A 358 17.93 7.94 21.99
CA ALA A 358 18.11 8.55 23.31
C ALA A 358 16.80 9.04 23.97
N LEU A 359 15.64 8.87 23.30
CA LEU A 359 14.35 9.31 23.86
C LEU A 359 14.11 8.76 25.27
N PRO A 360 13.75 9.61 26.24
CA PRO A 360 13.30 9.16 27.54
C PRO A 360 12.07 8.26 27.42
N PRO A 361 11.90 7.24 28.28
CA PRO A 361 10.78 6.28 28.19
C PRO A 361 9.40 6.96 28.14
N GLY A 362 9.16 7.98 28.94
CA GLY A 362 7.89 8.72 28.96
C GLY A 362 7.60 9.45 27.64
N THR A 363 8.62 10.11 27.06
CA THR A 363 8.49 10.80 25.76
C THR A 363 8.25 9.78 24.64
N ARG A 364 8.95 8.65 24.66
CA ARG A 364 8.76 7.55 23.71
C ARG A 364 7.32 7.00 23.79
N GLN A 365 6.80 6.80 25.00
CA GLN A 365 5.44 6.31 25.21
C GLN A 365 4.40 7.31 24.70
N GLU A 366 4.60 8.60 24.93
CA GLU A 366 3.70 9.64 24.44
C GLU A 366 3.70 9.71 22.91
N MET A 367 4.87 9.71 22.27
CA MET A 367 4.99 9.66 20.82
C MET A 367 4.31 8.41 20.24
N SER A 368 4.51 7.24 20.87
CA SER A 368 3.84 5.98 20.50
C SER A 368 2.32 6.12 20.52
N ARG A 369 1.76 6.63 21.60
CA ARG A 369 0.33 6.82 21.75
C ARG A 369 -0.24 7.76 20.69
N GLN A 370 0.45 8.86 20.42
CA GLN A 370 0.05 9.84 19.40
C GLN A 370 0.14 9.27 17.98
N ALA A 371 1.18 8.47 17.66
CA ALA A 371 1.33 7.81 16.37
C ALA A 371 0.19 6.81 16.13
N ILE A 372 -0.14 5.97 17.12
CA ILE A 372 -1.26 5.02 17.03
C ILE A 372 -2.58 5.77 16.80
N ALA A 373 -2.85 6.80 17.61
CA ALA A 373 -4.08 7.59 17.49
C ALA A 373 -4.20 8.25 16.11
N HIS A 374 -3.11 8.85 15.62
CA HIS A 374 -3.06 9.49 14.31
C HIS A 374 -3.33 8.52 13.15
N VAL A 375 -2.71 7.34 13.16
CA VAL A 375 -2.93 6.32 12.11
C VAL A 375 -4.34 5.75 12.20
N ARG A 376 -4.83 5.45 13.39
CA ARG A 376 -6.21 4.95 13.59
C ARG A 376 -7.27 5.95 13.14
N ALA A 377 -7.02 7.25 13.27
CA ALA A 377 -7.95 8.29 12.83
C ALA A 377 -7.99 8.49 11.31
N ARG A 378 -6.87 8.27 10.59
CA ARG A 378 -6.73 8.74 9.20
C ARG A 378 -6.37 7.65 8.18
N PHE A 379 -5.69 6.58 8.59
CA PHE A 379 -5.03 5.66 7.69
C PHE A 379 -5.42 4.21 7.92
N THR A 380 -6.69 3.96 8.28
CA THR A 380 -7.20 2.59 8.44
C THR A 380 -7.67 2.01 7.10
N ARG A 381 -7.59 0.70 6.98
CA ARG A 381 -8.15 -0.04 5.84
C ARG A 381 -9.65 0.23 5.70
N GLU A 382 -10.36 0.28 6.82
CA GLU A 382 -11.79 0.52 6.88
C GLU A 382 -12.13 1.91 6.33
N ALA A 383 -11.40 2.98 6.74
CA ALA A 383 -11.60 4.33 6.22
C ALA A 383 -11.32 4.43 4.71
N MET A 384 -10.23 3.80 4.23
CA MET A 384 -9.91 3.74 2.80
C MET A 384 -11.03 3.06 2.01
N CYS A 385 -11.55 1.94 2.52
CA CYS A 385 -12.62 1.19 1.86
C CYS A 385 -13.93 1.96 1.87
N ALA A 386 -14.32 2.56 2.99
CA ALA A 386 -15.53 3.38 3.11
C ALA A 386 -15.50 4.56 2.12
N ALA A 387 -14.43 5.35 2.12
CA ALA A 387 -14.27 6.47 1.18
C ALA A 387 -14.29 6.02 -0.29
N THR A 388 -13.81 4.81 -0.60
CA THR A 388 -13.89 4.27 -1.96
C THR A 388 -15.32 3.83 -2.31
N LEU A 389 -16.07 3.27 -1.37
CA LEU A 389 -17.51 2.95 -1.55
C LEU A 389 -18.32 4.23 -1.78
N ASP A 390 -18.00 5.33 -1.08
CA ASP A 390 -18.65 6.64 -1.29
C ASP A 390 -18.43 7.14 -2.72
N VAL A 391 -17.24 6.98 -3.29
CA VAL A 391 -16.98 7.31 -4.70
C VAL A 391 -17.84 6.47 -5.65
N TYR A 392 -18.03 5.20 -5.35
CA TYR A 392 -18.91 4.36 -6.16
C TYR A 392 -20.36 4.79 -6.02
N ALA A 393 -20.82 5.06 -4.81
CA ALA A 393 -22.21 5.54 -4.56
C ALA A 393 -22.47 6.87 -5.26
N GLU A 394 -21.51 7.81 -5.25
CA GLU A 394 -21.59 9.07 -5.99
C GLU A 394 -21.84 8.85 -7.49
N LEU A 395 -21.11 7.92 -8.11
CA LEU A 395 -21.24 7.63 -9.54
C LEU A 395 -22.55 6.91 -9.88
N LEU A 396 -23.03 6.04 -9.01
CA LEU A 396 -24.30 5.35 -9.17
C LEU A 396 -25.47 6.34 -9.10
N ALA A 397 -25.48 7.22 -8.09
CA ALA A 397 -26.48 8.26 -7.94
C ALA A 397 -26.51 9.23 -9.15
N ALA A 398 -25.34 9.60 -9.68
CA ALA A 398 -25.24 10.45 -10.86
C ALA A 398 -25.79 9.78 -12.14
N ARG A 399 -25.66 8.45 -12.27
CA ARG A 399 -26.21 7.69 -13.39
C ARG A 399 -27.74 7.60 -13.35
N ASP A 400 -28.31 7.49 -12.15
CA ASP A 400 -29.73 7.30 -11.93
C ASP A 400 -30.50 8.64 -11.86
N ALA A 401 -29.78 9.77 -11.82
CA ALA A 401 -30.38 11.10 -11.90
C ALA A 401 -31.02 11.33 -13.28
N PRO A 402 -32.28 11.83 -13.34
CA PRO A 402 -32.89 12.22 -14.63
C PRO A 402 -31.99 13.27 -15.28
N GLY A 403 -31.64 13.05 -16.56
CA GLY A 403 -30.86 14.02 -17.33
C GLY A 403 -31.56 15.38 -17.32
N PRO A 404 -30.82 16.50 -17.47
CA PRO A 404 -31.43 17.81 -17.61
C PRO A 404 -32.41 17.77 -18.79
N ALA A 405 -33.68 18.19 -18.52
CA ALA A 405 -34.76 18.22 -19.48
C ALA A 405 -34.45 19.18 -20.63
#